data_10421a4594a966830fc332893bbfa9db
#
_entry.id   10421a4594a966830fc332893bbfa9db
#
_cell.length_a   1.000
_cell.length_b   1.000
_cell.length_c   1.000
_cell.angle_alpha   90.00
_cell.angle_beta   90.00
_cell.angle_gamma   90.00
#
_symmetry.space_group_name_H-M   'P 1'
#
loop_
_entity.id
_entity.type
_entity.pdbx_description
1 polymer ?
#
loop_
_entity_poly.entity_id
_entity_poly.type
_entity_poly.pdbx_seq_one_letter_code
_entity_poly.pdbx_strand_id
1 'polypeptide(L)'
;QQGRAIQRLPFYTRLIHDVCLPQLRKVEYVMNYVIFRQLTPEEIEQMYEKDYRQLTRFEFFELYRAQTDAARRETIMQQALEVYPSFLAAANDLEAARINRQASDPDLLRPFAGPRAPQELNMNQIIALLNAGQYAQADSLTAYLKDTPDTHLLLAVNAVMNGRFDEHFNTVARTGLRNEVVMLLAMK
;
A
#
# COMPACT_ATOMS: atom_id res chain seq x y z
N GLN A 1 -45.47 -38.12 29.32
CA GLN A 1 -46.94 -38.31 29.20
C GLN A 1 -47.70 -37.02 29.58
N GLN A 2 -47.27 -36.25 30.54
CA GLN A 2 -47.96 -34.99 31.00
C GLN A 2 -48.08 -33.93 29.86
N GLY A 3 -47.09 -33.78 29.02
CA GLY A 3 -47.10 -32.78 27.92
C GLY A 3 -48.21 -33.04 26.88
N ARG A 4 -48.53 -34.32 26.60
CA ARG A 4 -49.63 -34.68 25.65
C ARG A 4 -51.01 -34.43 26.22
N ALA A 5 -51.18 -34.48 27.52
CA ALA A 5 -52.45 -34.22 28.19
C ALA A 5 -52.80 -32.72 28.13
N ILE A 6 -51.81 -31.85 28.28
CA ILE A 6 -51.99 -30.39 28.19
C ILE A 6 -52.36 -29.95 26.77
N GLN A 7 -51.75 -30.56 25.75
CA GLN A 7 -52.02 -30.26 24.34
C GLN A 7 -53.45 -30.59 23.87
N ARG A 8 -54.16 -31.45 24.62
CA ARG A 8 -55.56 -31.82 24.34
C ARG A 8 -56.61 -30.90 24.92
N LEU A 9 -56.16 -29.89 25.69
CA LEU A 9 -57.10 -28.94 26.31
C LEU A 9 -57.66 -28.00 25.19
N PRO A 10 -58.98 -27.75 25.19
CA PRO A 10 -59.61 -26.99 24.10
C PRO A 10 -59.08 -25.57 23.90
N PHE A 11 -58.53 -25.01 24.95
CA PHE A 11 -57.94 -23.65 24.90
C PHE A 11 -56.41 -23.64 24.62
N TYR A 12 -55.77 -24.83 24.55
CA TYR A 12 -54.29 -24.89 24.41
C TYR A 12 -53.81 -24.20 23.14
N THR A 13 -54.41 -24.54 22.02
CA THR A 13 -54.00 -23.96 20.72
C THR A 13 -54.19 -22.46 20.74
N ARG A 14 -55.30 -21.96 21.25
CA ARG A 14 -55.59 -20.53 21.31
C ARG A 14 -54.66 -19.81 22.27
N LEU A 15 -54.41 -20.35 23.45
CA LEU A 15 -53.50 -19.76 24.43
C LEU A 15 -52.06 -19.76 23.93
N ILE A 16 -51.59 -20.85 23.39
CA ILE A 16 -50.20 -20.96 22.94
C ILE A 16 -49.99 -20.16 21.66
N HIS A 17 -50.84 -20.32 20.63
CA HIS A 17 -50.65 -19.66 19.34
C HIS A 17 -50.97 -18.16 19.37
N ASP A 18 -52.04 -17.78 20.02
CA ASP A 18 -52.53 -16.40 19.92
C ASP A 18 -51.95 -15.50 21.03
N VAL A 19 -51.51 -16.05 22.13
CA VAL A 19 -51.00 -15.30 23.28
C VAL A 19 -49.51 -15.57 23.55
N CYS A 20 -49.15 -16.84 23.83
CA CYS A 20 -47.80 -17.16 24.27
C CYS A 20 -46.74 -17.06 23.15
N LEU A 21 -47.00 -17.63 21.97
CA LEU A 21 -46.06 -17.61 20.88
C LEU A 21 -45.77 -16.21 20.33
N PRO A 22 -46.74 -15.28 20.16
CA PRO A 22 -46.45 -13.93 19.78
C PRO A 22 -45.57 -13.19 20.79
N GLN A 23 -45.76 -13.44 22.08
CA GLN A 23 -44.93 -12.84 23.12
C GLN A 23 -43.49 -13.44 23.18
N LEU A 24 -43.37 -14.74 22.97
CA LEU A 24 -42.08 -15.45 22.96
C LEU A 24 -41.29 -15.26 21.65
N ARG A 25 -41.95 -14.91 20.56
CA ARG A 25 -41.32 -14.60 19.27
C ARG A 25 -40.89 -13.14 19.13
N LYS A 26 -40.80 -12.41 20.19
CA LYS A 26 -40.25 -11.06 20.16
C LYS A 26 -38.77 -11.14 19.91
N VAL A 27 -38.37 -10.73 18.70
CA VAL A 27 -36.97 -10.56 18.32
C VAL A 27 -36.65 -9.09 18.49
N GLU A 28 -35.75 -8.78 19.39
CA GLU A 28 -35.25 -7.43 19.60
C GLU A 28 -33.94 -7.30 18.80
N TYR A 29 -33.95 -6.41 17.78
CA TYR A 29 -32.75 -6.07 17.04
C TYR A 29 -32.12 -4.83 17.65
N VAL A 30 -30.91 -5.00 18.20
CA VAL A 30 -30.07 -3.87 18.60
C VAL A 30 -29.05 -3.66 17.49
N MET A 31 -29.21 -2.58 16.71
CA MET A 31 -28.22 -2.17 15.73
C MET A 31 -27.36 -1.07 16.34
N ASN A 32 -26.10 -1.39 16.57
CA ASN A 32 -25.10 -0.40 16.90
C ASN A 32 -24.42 0.06 15.62
N TYR A 33 -24.62 1.32 15.21
CA TYR A 33 -23.83 1.90 14.12
C TYR A 33 -22.86 2.90 14.70
N VAL A 34 -21.64 2.80 14.20
CA VAL A 34 -20.65 3.85 14.37
C VAL A 34 -20.72 4.72 13.13
N ILE A 35 -21.11 5.97 13.31
CA ILE A 35 -21.08 6.95 12.20
C ILE A 35 -19.63 7.39 12.08
N PHE A 36 -18.93 6.89 11.05
CA PHE A 36 -17.63 7.42 10.67
C PHE A 36 -17.84 8.73 9.90
N ARG A 37 -17.50 9.82 10.56
CA ARG A 37 -17.33 11.11 9.89
C ARG A 37 -15.89 11.18 9.38
N GLN A 38 -15.70 11.48 8.10
CA GLN A 38 -14.38 11.86 7.62
C GLN A 38 -14.00 13.20 8.28
N LEU A 39 -12.78 13.24 8.80
CA LEU A 39 -12.21 14.46 9.35
C LEU A 39 -11.93 15.45 8.21
N THR A 40 -12.09 16.73 8.49
CA THR A 40 -11.64 17.77 7.55
C THR A 40 -10.11 17.85 7.55
N PRO A 41 -9.50 18.42 6.50
CA PRO A 41 -8.03 18.60 6.47
C PRO A 41 -7.50 19.35 7.69
N GLU A 42 -8.23 20.35 8.18
CA GLU A 42 -7.87 21.13 9.37
C GLU A 42 -7.95 20.30 10.65
N GLU A 43 -8.93 19.42 10.76
CA GLU A 43 -9.07 18.50 11.89
C GLU A 43 -7.98 17.43 11.89
N ILE A 44 -7.59 16.93 10.71
CA ILE A 44 -6.46 16.00 10.55
C ILE A 44 -5.16 16.66 11.00
N GLU A 45 -4.92 17.91 10.57
CA GLU A 45 -3.74 18.69 10.95
C GLU A 45 -3.68 18.91 12.47
N GLN A 46 -4.78 19.30 13.10
CA GLN A 46 -4.85 19.48 14.56
C GLN A 46 -4.62 18.17 15.32
N MET A 47 -5.15 17.06 14.81
CA MET A 47 -4.93 15.74 15.41
C MET A 47 -3.47 15.32 15.26
N TYR A 48 -2.86 15.53 14.10
CA TYR A 48 -1.45 15.28 13.85
C TYR A 48 -0.54 16.04 14.80
N GLU A 49 -0.78 17.35 14.99
CA GLU A 49 0.01 18.17 15.90
C GLU A 49 -0.14 17.77 17.37
N LYS A 50 -1.32 17.26 17.75
CA LYS A 50 -1.59 16.80 19.11
C LYS A 50 -0.98 15.44 19.39
N ASP A 51 -1.23 14.48 18.54
CA ASP A 51 -0.72 13.10 18.62
C ASP A 51 -0.93 12.37 17.29
N TYR A 52 0.09 12.34 16.43
CA TYR A 52 0.03 11.70 15.12
C TYR A 52 -0.27 10.19 15.18
N ARG A 53 -0.05 9.54 16.32
CA ARG A 53 -0.33 8.10 16.48
C ARG A 53 -1.82 7.74 16.43
N GLN A 54 -2.69 8.74 16.58
CA GLN A 54 -4.14 8.56 16.50
C GLN A 54 -4.67 8.60 15.07
N LEU A 55 -3.86 9.05 14.12
CA LEU A 55 -4.24 9.12 12.70
C LEU A 55 -4.34 7.73 12.09
N THR A 56 -5.36 7.53 11.28
CA THR A 56 -5.49 6.35 10.42
C THR A 56 -4.56 6.44 9.21
N ARG A 57 -4.34 5.32 8.49
CA ARG A 57 -3.57 5.32 7.23
C ARG A 57 -4.14 6.27 6.19
N PHE A 58 -5.46 6.40 6.13
CA PHE A 58 -6.12 7.30 5.19
C PHE A 58 -5.83 8.76 5.54
N GLU A 59 -5.93 9.14 6.79
CA GLU A 59 -5.64 10.50 7.26
C GLU A 59 -4.17 10.87 7.07
N PHE A 60 -3.24 9.97 7.32
CA PHE A 60 -1.83 10.16 6.97
C PHE A 60 -1.65 10.38 5.47
N PHE A 61 -2.32 9.58 4.63
CA PHE A 61 -2.25 9.70 3.17
C PHE A 61 -2.74 11.06 2.70
N GLU A 62 -3.91 11.52 3.18
CA GLU A 62 -4.45 12.84 2.86
C GLU A 62 -3.51 13.94 3.34
N LEU A 63 -2.98 13.81 4.56
CA LEU A 63 -2.10 14.80 5.16
C LEU A 63 -0.80 15.00 4.35
N TYR A 64 -0.05 13.95 4.06
CA TYR A 64 1.22 14.11 3.34
C TYR A 64 1.03 14.48 1.86
N ARG A 65 -0.08 14.11 1.24
CA ARG A 65 -0.40 14.53 -0.13
C ARG A 65 -0.76 16.01 -0.23
N ALA A 66 -1.37 16.57 0.80
CA ALA A 66 -1.70 17.97 0.85
C ALA A 66 -0.46 18.87 1.12
N GLN A 67 0.65 18.30 1.62
CA GLN A 67 1.85 19.07 1.93
C GLN A 67 2.60 19.49 0.67
N THR A 68 2.92 20.77 0.60
CA THR A 68 3.81 21.35 -0.43
C THR A 68 5.27 21.35 -0.01
N ASP A 69 5.54 21.41 1.30
CA ASP A 69 6.91 21.31 1.84
C ASP A 69 7.39 19.86 1.81
N ALA A 70 8.46 19.62 1.06
CA ALA A 70 9.05 18.30 0.88
C ALA A 70 9.60 17.70 2.18
N ALA A 71 10.19 18.53 3.06
CA ALA A 71 10.76 18.04 4.31
C ALA A 71 9.65 17.61 5.29
N ARG A 72 8.60 18.43 5.41
CA ARG A 72 7.44 18.10 6.23
C ARG A 72 6.71 16.85 5.70
N ARG A 73 6.53 16.75 4.39
CA ARG A 73 5.93 15.57 3.73
C ARG A 73 6.69 14.29 4.07
N GLU A 74 8.02 14.32 4.00
CA GLU A 74 8.86 13.18 4.36
C GLU A 74 8.73 12.80 5.83
N THR A 75 8.73 13.79 6.73
CA THR A 75 8.52 13.57 8.17
C THR A 75 7.20 12.86 8.45
N ILE A 76 6.11 13.31 7.80
CA ILE A 76 4.78 12.70 7.95
C ILE A 76 4.80 11.25 7.44
N MET A 77 5.42 10.96 6.29
CA MET A 77 5.55 9.61 5.76
C MET A 77 6.37 8.69 6.68
N GLN A 78 7.46 9.19 7.28
CA GLN A 78 8.24 8.44 8.26
C GLN A 78 7.42 8.10 9.50
N GLN A 79 6.69 9.06 10.06
CA GLN A 79 5.81 8.84 11.20
C GLN A 79 4.65 7.91 10.88
N ALA A 80 4.10 7.98 9.65
CA ALA A 80 3.11 7.03 9.19
C ALA A 80 3.65 5.59 9.18
N LEU A 81 4.91 5.39 8.82
CA LEU A 81 5.58 4.09 8.85
C LEU A 81 5.95 3.62 10.26
N GLU A 82 6.21 4.54 11.19
CA GLU A 82 6.37 4.19 12.61
C GLU A 82 5.07 3.60 13.19
N VAL A 83 3.91 4.19 12.85
CA VAL A 83 2.60 3.71 13.32
C VAL A 83 2.13 2.49 12.53
N TYR A 84 2.36 2.50 11.23
CA TYR A 84 1.92 1.49 10.28
C TYR A 84 3.08 0.96 9.43
N PRO A 85 3.94 0.06 9.95
CA PRO A 85 5.10 -0.45 9.22
C PRO A 85 4.77 -1.13 7.88
N SER A 86 3.51 -1.57 7.69
CA SER A 86 3.02 -2.18 6.44
C SER A 86 2.32 -1.19 5.52
N PHE A 87 2.52 0.12 5.69
CA PHE A 87 1.88 1.15 4.85
C PHE A 87 2.67 1.34 3.55
N LEU A 88 2.37 0.50 2.58
CA LEU A 88 3.05 0.41 1.29
C LEU A 88 3.09 1.75 0.53
N ALA A 89 1.98 2.52 0.51
CA ALA A 89 1.93 3.80 -0.19
C ALA A 89 2.93 4.80 0.41
N ALA A 90 2.96 4.94 1.74
CA ALA A 90 3.91 5.83 2.40
C ALA A 90 5.37 5.41 2.18
N ALA A 91 5.66 4.10 2.23
CA ALA A 91 6.99 3.57 1.96
C ALA A 91 7.45 3.87 0.52
N ASN A 92 6.58 3.62 -0.46
CA ASN A 92 6.89 3.86 -1.88
C ASN A 92 7.11 5.36 -2.18
N ASP A 93 6.24 6.22 -1.66
CA ASP A 93 6.34 7.67 -1.88
C ASP A 93 7.55 8.27 -1.17
N LEU A 94 7.89 7.77 0.01
CA LEU A 94 9.08 8.15 0.77
C LEU A 94 10.36 7.77 0.01
N GLU A 95 10.44 6.53 -0.51
CA GLU A 95 11.60 6.10 -1.27
C GLU A 95 11.72 6.85 -2.59
N ALA A 96 10.63 7.10 -3.29
CA ALA A 96 10.64 7.94 -4.50
C ALA A 96 11.19 9.35 -4.22
N ALA A 97 10.80 9.96 -3.10
CA ALA A 97 11.34 11.25 -2.68
C ALA A 97 12.84 11.19 -2.35
N ARG A 98 13.31 10.10 -1.73
CA ARG A 98 14.73 9.85 -1.41
C ARG A 98 15.58 9.61 -2.66
N ILE A 99 15.07 8.82 -3.62
CA ILE A 99 15.73 8.60 -4.92
C ILE A 99 16.00 9.93 -5.62
N ASN A 100 14.99 10.83 -5.67
CA ASN A 100 15.12 12.13 -6.30
C ASN A 100 16.18 13.05 -5.64
N ARG A 101 16.55 12.77 -4.37
CA ARG A 101 17.58 13.51 -3.64
C ARG A 101 18.90 12.73 -3.50
N GLN A 102 19.03 11.63 -4.21
CA GLN A 102 20.21 10.73 -4.14
C GLN A 102 20.49 10.20 -2.72
N ALA A 103 19.44 10.01 -1.93
CA ALA A 103 19.48 9.53 -0.55
C ALA A 103 18.66 8.24 -0.37
N SER A 104 18.59 7.41 -1.41
CA SER A 104 17.81 6.17 -1.43
C SER A 104 18.21 5.18 -0.34
N ASP A 105 17.19 4.48 0.18
CA ASP A 105 17.35 3.45 1.20
C ASP A 105 16.75 2.12 0.69
N PRO A 106 17.58 1.18 0.18
CA PRO A 106 17.07 -0.06 -0.37
C PRO A 106 16.39 -0.97 0.67
N ASP A 107 16.59 -0.73 1.96
CA ASP A 107 15.96 -1.53 3.01
C ASP A 107 14.50 -1.14 3.25
N LEU A 108 14.12 0.09 2.90
CA LEU A 108 12.77 0.61 3.08
C LEU A 108 11.71 -0.17 2.30
N LEU A 109 11.97 -0.47 1.02
CA LEU A 109 11.01 -1.17 0.15
C LEU A 109 11.21 -2.69 0.10
N ARG A 110 12.31 -3.22 0.63
CA ARG A 110 12.64 -4.66 0.61
C ARG A 110 11.49 -5.55 1.10
N PRO A 111 10.76 -5.23 2.19
CA PRO A 111 9.66 -6.08 2.66
C PRO A 111 8.45 -6.13 1.72
N PHE A 112 8.34 -5.18 0.81
CA PHE A 112 7.17 -5.00 -0.07
C PHE A 112 7.44 -5.43 -1.51
N ALA A 113 8.70 -5.49 -1.93
CA ALA A 113 9.10 -5.80 -3.31
C ALA A 113 8.90 -7.28 -3.64
N GLY A 114 8.58 -7.58 -4.90
CA GLY A 114 8.44 -8.96 -5.38
C GLY A 114 7.29 -9.16 -6.37
N PRO A 115 6.92 -10.42 -6.65
CA PRO A 115 6.01 -10.76 -7.74
C PRO A 115 4.57 -10.25 -7.58
N ARG A 116 4.16 -9.88 -6.38
CA ARG A 116 2.82 -9.35 -6.08
C ARG A 116 2.82 -7.84 -5.86
N ALA A 117 3.99 -7.22 -5.88
CA ALA A 117 4.12 -5.78 -5.71
C ALA A 117 3.65 -5.03 -6.97
N PRO A 118 3.14 -3.78 -6.81
CA PRO A 118 2.96 -2.88 -7.93
C PRO A 118 4.28 -2.69 -8.71
N GLN A 119 4.18 -2.52 -10.03
CA GLN A 119 5.36 -2.36 -10.88
C GLN A 119 6.22 -1.17 -10.46
N GLU A 120 5.58 -0.05 -10.13
CA GLU A 120 6.23 1.19 -9.70
C GLU A 120 7.07 0.99 -8.44
N LEU A 121 6.58 0.17 -7.50
CA LEU A 121 7.33 -0.16 -6.29
C LEU A 121 8.56 -1.00 -6.61
N ASN A 122 8.43 -2.01 -7.47
CA ASN A 122 9.59 -2.81 -7.91
C ASN A 122 10.60 -1.94 -8.66
N MET A 123 10.16 -0.99 -9.48
CA MET A 123 11.04 -0.03 -10.16
C MET A 123 11.80 0.83 -9.14
N ASN A 124 11.13 1.42 -8.16
CA ASN A 124 11.77 2.21 -7.11
C ASN A 124 12.76 1.37 -6.29
N GLN A 125 12.42 0.13 -5.97
CA GLN A 125 13.33 -0.79 -5.28
C GLN A 125 14.58 -1.11 -6.10
N ILE A 126 14.42 -1.36 -7.41
CA ILE A 126 15.55 -1.60 -8.32
C ILE A 126 16.45 -0.37 -8.35
N ILE A 127 15.89 0.84 -8.50
CA ILE A 127 16.67 2.08 -8.52
C ILE A 127 17.45 2.25 -7.20
N ALA A 128 16.79 2.01 -6.04
CA ALA A 128 17.45 2.10 -4.73
C ALA A 128 18.62 1.11 -4.61
N LEU A 129 18.42 -0.12 -5.06
CA LEU A 129 19.47 -1.16 -5.08
C LEU A 129 20.63 -0.80 -6.01
N LEU A 130 20.34 -0.26 -7.21
CA LEU A 130 21.37 0.20 -8.16
C LEU A 130 22.19 1.34 -7.56
N ASN A 131 21.54 2.31 -6.92
CA ASN A 131 22.20 3.43 -6.24
C ASN A 131 23.11 2.94 -5.08
N ALA A 132 22.71 1.87 -4.42
CA ALA A 132 23.49 1.25 -3.34
C ALA A 132 24.58 0.26 -3.84
N GLY A 133 24.73 0.08 -5.16
CA GLY A 133 25.68 -0.87 -5.73
C GLY A 133 25.29 -2.34 -5.60
N GLN A 134 24.07 -2.64 -5.22
CA GLN A 134 23.55 -4.00 -5.02
C GLN A 134 22.99 -4.59 -6.32
N TYR A 135 23.82 -4.63 -7.35
CA TYR A 135 23.43 -4.94 -8.74
C TYR A 135 22.77 -6.31 -8.90
N ALA A 136 23.30 -7.35 -8.27
CA ALA A 136 22.73 -8.70 -8.35
C ALA A 136 21.33 -8.80 -7.75
N GLN A 137 21.06 -8.06 -6.68
CA GLN A 137 19.73 -8.02 -6.06
C GLN A 137 18.75 -7.22 -6.94
N ALA A 138 19.19 -6.08 -7.50
CA ALA A 138 18.43 -5.32 -8.47
C ALA A 138 18.04 -6.20 -9.67
N ASP A 139 18.98 -6.97 -10.20
CA ASP A 139 18.77 -7.86 -11.33
C ASP A 139 17.68 -8.92 -11.05
N SER A 140 17.68 -9.51 -9.87
CA SER A 140 16.67 -10.51 -9.49
C SER A 140 15.24 -9.96 -9.49
N LEU A 141 15.06 -8.66 -9.25
CA LEU A 141 13.74 -8.02 -9.25
C LEU A 141 13.24 -7.65 -10.64
N THR A 142 14.12 -7.57 -11.64
CA THR A 142 13.72 -7.25 -13.03
C THR A 142 12.77 -8.30 -13.61
N ALA A 143 12.84 -9.54 -13.15
CA ALA A 143 11.92 -10.61 -13.52
C ALA A 143 10.43 -10.32 -13.20
N TYR A 144 10.17 -9.37 -12.32
CA TYR A 144 8.82 -8.95 -11.94
C TYR A 144 8.33 -7.70 -12.67
N LEU A 145 9.17 -7.11 -13.50
CA LEU A 145 8.79 -5.97 -14.33
C LEU A 145 8.15 -6.44 -15.62
N LYS A 146 7.12 -5.72 -16.06
CA LYS A 146 6.58 -5.88 -17.41
C LYS A 146 7.46 -5.12 -18.38
N ASP A 147 7.64 -5.68 -19.57
CA ASP A 147 8.35 -5.01 -20.66
C ASP A 147 7.45 -3.90 -21.25
N THR A 148 7.71 -2.68 -20.81
CA THR A 148 6.98 -1.48 -21.22
C THR A 148 7.99 -0.36 -21.53
N PRO A 149 7.62 0.67 -22.32
CA PRO A 149 8.52 1.80 -22.58
C PRO A 149 9.10 2.44 -21.31
N ASP A 150 8.32 2.50 -20.24
CA ASP A 150 8.73 3.11 -18.97
C ASP A 150 9.80 2.28 -18.23
N THR A 151 9.85 0.96 -18.47
CA THR A 151 10.84 0.07 -17.85
C THR A 151 12.08 -0.13 -18.66
N HIS A 152 12.07 0.20 -19.97
CA HIS A 152 13.19 -0.08 -20.89
C HIS A 152 14.50 0.55 -20.43
N LEU A 153 14.48 1.82 -20.00
CA LEU A 153 15.69 2.49 -19.54
C LEU A 153 16.24 1.81 -18.29
N LEU A 154 15.37 1.50 -17.32
CA LEU A 154 15.77 0.85 -16.07
C LEU A 154 16.37 -0.54 -16.30
N LEU A 155 15.75 -1.34 -17.19
CA LEU A 155 16.26 -2.65 -17.59
C LEU A 155 17.63 -2.55 -18.28
N ALA A 156 17.81 -1.53 -19.16
CA ALA A 156 19.08 -1.28 -19.82
C ALA A 156 20.18 -0.87 -18.84
N VAL A 157 19.87 0.05 -17.91
CA VAL A 157 20.82 0.45 -16.84
C VAL A 157 21.21 -0.75 -16.00
N ASN A 158 20.22 -1.55 -15.55
CA ASN A 158 20.48 -2.75 -14.76
C ASN A 158 21.37 -3.76 -15.51
N ALA A 159 21.13 -3.99 -16.81
CA ALA A 159 21.93 -4.89 -17.61
C ALA A 159 23.39 -4.39 -17.72
N VAL A 160 23.58 -3.09 -17.97
CA VAL A 160 24.92 -2.47 -18.04
C VAL A 160 25.65 -2.61 -16.70
N MET A 161 24.99 -2.31 -15.57
CA MET A 161 25.59 -2.40 -14.24
C MET A 161 25.96 -3.84 -13.86
N ASN A 162 25.28 -4.84 -14.43
CA ASN A 162 25.60 -6.27 -14.29
C ASN A 162 26.55 -6.80 -15.39
N GLY A 163 27.09 -5.95 -16.24
CA GLY A 163 28.07 -6.33 -17.29
C GLY A 163 27.45 -6.98 -18.55
N ARG A 164 26.14 -6.93 -18.70
CA ARG A 164 25.41 -7.48 -19.87
C ARG A 164 25.09 -6.38 -20.86
N PHE A 165 26.04 -6.03 -21.69
CA PHE A 165 25.95 -4.88 -22.61
C PHE A 165 25.04 -5.10 -23.83
N ASP A 166 24.86 -6.33 -24.26
CA ASP A 166 24.19 -6.63 -25.55
C ASP A 166 22.68 -6.83 -25.41
N GLU A 167 22.21 -7.25 -24.21
CA GLU A 167 20.86 -7.80 -24.02
C GLU A 167 19.74 -6.77 -24.21
N HIS A 168 19.91 -5.57 -23.68
CA HIS A 168 18.90 -4.49 -23.79
C HIS A 168 19.32 -3.32 -24.68
N PHE A 169 20.56 -3.28 -25.14
CA PHE A 169 21.07 -2.21 -25.97
C PHE A 169 20.24 -1.99 -27.25
N ASN A 170 19.84 -3.07 -27.91
CA ASN A 170 19.02 -3.01 -29.13
C ASN A 170 17.59 -2.50 -28.85
N THR A 171 17.02 -2.81 -27.66
CA THR A 171 15.69 -2.34 -27.27
C THR A 171 15.72 -0.84 -26.99
N VAL A 172 16.72 -0.37 -26.25
CA VAL A 172 16.91 1.05 -25.93
C VAL A 172 17.25 1.86 -27.18
N ALA A 173 18.06 1.33 -28.12
CA ALA A 173 18.35 1.95 -29.37
C ALA A 173 17.10 2.19 -30.25
N ARG A 174 16.10 1.30 -30.13
CA ARG A 174 14.80 1.45 -30.84
C ARG A 174 13.88 2.48 -30.17
N THR A 175 14.03 2.73 -28.88
CA THR A 175 13.19 3.67 -28.14
C THR A 175 13.69 5.10 -28.14
N GLY A 176 14.80 5.38 -28.82
CA GLY A 176 15.41 6.73 -28.89
C GLY A 176 16.24 7.11 -27.64
N LEU A 177 16.34 6.26 -26.64
CA LEU A 177 17.12 6.47 -25.39
C LEU A 177 18.61 6.07 -25.58
N ARG A 178 19.09 6.00 -26.82
CA ARG A 178 20.45 5.54 -27.16
C ARG A 178 21.53 6.39 -26.49
N ASN A 179 21.30 7.69 -26.41
CA ASN A 179 22.31 8.63 -25.90
C ASN A 179 22.52 8.42 -24.40
N GLU A 180 21.43 8.18 -23.62
CA GLU A 180 21.46 7.93 -22.18
C GLU A 180 22.22 6.64 -21.85
N VAL A 181 22.00 5.58 -22.62
CA VAL A 181 22.75 4.32 -22.47
C VAL A 181 24.21 4.46 -22.86
N VAL A 182 24.52 5.17 -23.94
CA VAL A 182 25.91 5.45 -24.36
C VAL A 182 26.62 6.27 -23.28
N MET A 183 25.97 7.25 -22.66
CA MET A 183 26.56 8.00 -21.56
C MET A 183 26.82 7.11 -20.33
N LEU A 184 25.92 6.21 -19.99
CA LEU A 184 26.11 5.24 -18.89
C LEU A 184 27.28 4.30 -19.17
N LEU A 185 27.43 3.82 -20.40
CA LEU A 185 28.58 3.00 -20.83
C LEU A 185 29.89 3.76 -20.75
N ALA A 186 29.89 5.06 -21.04
CA ALA A 186 31.09 5.90 -20.97
C ALA A 186 31.50 6.27 -19.54
N MET A 187 30.58 6.16 -18.57
CA MET A 187 30.84 6.42 -17.14
C MET A 187 31.38 5.19 -16.37
N LYS A 188 31.45 4.02 -16.98
CA LYS A 188 31.97 2.78 -16.44
C LYS A 188 33.43 2.55 -16.89
#